data_854bfb3e97b1ab7c9f7798c9d13ebbc8
#
_entry.id   854bfb3e97b1ab7c9f7798c9d13ebbc8
#
_cell.length_a   1.000
_cell.length_b   1.000
_cell.length_c   1.000
_cell.angle_alpha   90.00
_cell.angle_beta   90.00
_cell.angle_gamma   90.00
#
_symmetry.space_group_name_H-M   'P 1'
#
loop_
_entity.id
_entity.type
_entity.pdbx_description
1 polymer ?
#
loop_
_entity_poly.entity_id
_entity_poly.type
_entity_poly.pdbx_seq_one_letter_code
_entity_poly.pdbx_strand_id
1 'polypeptide(L)'
;MLVRLTDAWQDILARRAANSETGAYPAPVRQLLGEMAAAGVLMQGNIKFNGALVLQIFGDGPVKLGVVEVQPDLSLRATCTQVGEVADNATLSQMVNVKNEGRCAITLDPQDRLPGQQPYQGVVPLFGDRGEKLENISEVLEHYMLQSEQLDTVLVLAADDKVAAGLLIQRLPIEGEGNLAGQVDSLMRESVLGQSEDFSRISILTKSIKREELLGLDAETILHRLYWEEPLARFEPFIGETGPRFACRCNRERVGNMIRSLGSEEVEGIIAEQGQVEVGCDFCGAQYRFDPVDAAGLFTGLPNGLPPGSVH
;
A
#
# COMPACT_ATOMS: atom_id res chain seq x y z
N MET A 1 -9.99 -1.24 13.45
CA MET A 1 -9.48 0.13 13.11
C MET A 1 -10.27 0.69 11.96
N LEU A 2 -10.46 2.02 11.92
CA LEU A 2 -11.14 2.72 10.83
C LEU A 2 -10.25 3.87 10.35
N VAL A 3 -10.14 4.07 9.04
CA VAL A 3 -9.45 5.20 8.42
C VAL A 3 -10.35 5.93 7.43
N ARG A 4 -10.17 7.24 7.34
CA ARG A 4 -10.78 8.10 6.32
C ARG A 4 -9.73 9.10 5.85
N LEU A 5 -9.21 8.88 4.65
CA LEU A 5 -8.24 9.75 4.00
C LEU A 5 -9.02 10.79 3.18
N THR A 6 -8.95 12.04 3.56
CA THR A 6 -9.53 13.18 2.84
C THR A 6 -8.43 13.99 2.15
N ASP A 7 -7.76 14.85 2.90
CA ASP A 7 -6.75 15.77 2.36
C ASP A 7 -5.57 15.03 1.73
N ALA A 8 -5.07 14.00 2.40
CA ALA A 8 -3.97 13.17 1.85
C ALA A 8 -4.34 12.51 0.52
N TRP A 9 -5.58 12.03 0.40
CA TRP A 9 -6.07 11.42 -0.82
C TRP A 9 -6.28 12.43 -1.94
N GLN A 10 -6.90 13.57 -1.63
CA GLN A 10 -7.08 14.65 -2.58
C GLN A 10 -5.75 15.22 -3.07
N ASP A 11 -4.75 15.35 -2.21
CA ASP A 11 -3.38 15.75 -2.59
C ASP A 11 -2.77 14.78 -3.61
N ILE A 12 -2.92 13.47 -3.40
CA ILE A 12 -2.45 12.45 -4.35
C ILE A 12 -3.13 12.63 -5.72
N LEU A 13 -4.45 12.78 -5.73
CA LEU A 13 -5.22 12.96 -6.96
C LEU A 13 -4.89 14.26 -7.68
N ALA A 14 -4.76 15.36 -6.95
CA ALA A 14 -4.44 16.67 -7.51
C ALA A 14 -3.05 16.68 -8.16
N ARG A 15 -2.05 16.07 -7.53
CA ARG A 15 -0.69 15.95 -8.09
C ARG A 15 -0.67 15.11 -9.36
N ARG A 16 -1.42 14.03 -9.40
CA ARG A 16 -1.58 13.22 -10.60
C ARG A 16 -2.25 14.01 -11.72
N ALA A 17 -3.35 14.69 -11.43
CA ALA A 17 -4.09 15.47 -12.41
C ALA A 17 -3.27 16.66 -12.97
N ALA A 18 -2.35 17.21 -12.17
CA ALA A 18 -1.45 18.28 -12.60
C ALA A 18 -0.34 17.81 -13.56
N ASN A 19 -0.10 16.51 -13.68
CA ASN A 19 0.86 15.98 -14.64
C ASN A 19 0.26 15.99 -16.05
N SER A 20 0.80 16.81 -16.93
CA SER A 20 0.30 16.99 -18.30
C SER A 20 0.47 15.76 -19.20
N GLU A 21 1.42 14.88 -18.90
CA GLU A 21 1.69 13.68 -19.70
C GLU A 21 0.71 12.55 -19.38
N THR A 22 0.32 12.44 -18.10
CA THR A 22 -0.46 11.28 -17.66
C THR A 22 -1.92 11.62 -17.36
N GLY A 23 -2.22 12.87 -17.00
CA GLY A 23 -3.57 13.31 -16.64
C GLY A 23 -4.14 12.63 -15.39
N ALA A 24 -5.44 12.83 -15.14
CA ALA A 24 -6.14 12.24 -14.02
C ALA A 24 -6.39 10.74 -14.21
N TYR A 25 -6.45 9.99 -13.13
CA TYR A 25 -6.80 8.56 -13.19
C TYR A 25 -8.27 8.35 -13.59
N PRO A 26 -8.57 7.34 -14.44
CA PRO A 26 -9.93 6.84 -14.63
C PRO A 26 -10.55 6.40 -13.30
N ALA A 27 -11.89 6.43 -13.23
CA ALA A 27 -12.59 6.11 -11.98
C ALA A 27 -12.23 4.75 -11.35
N PRO A 28 -12.13 3.63 -12.11
CA PRO A 28 -11.75 2.35 -11.52
C PRO A 28 -10.30 2.32 -10.99
N VAL A 29 -9.36 2.98 -11.69
CA VAL A 29 -7.96 3.09 -11.23
C VAL A 29 -7.86 3.94 -9.97
N ARG A 30 -8.60 5.05 -9.93
CA ARG A 30 -8.69 5.91 -8.75
C ARG A 30 -9.28 5.16 -7.55
N GLN A 31 -10.34 4.38 -7.77
CA GLN A 31 -10.93 3.55 -6.74
C GLN A 31 -9.92 2.54 -6.20
N LEU A 32 -9.28 1.76 -7.08
CA LEU A 32 -8.26 0.79 -6.69
C LEU A 32 -7.15 1.42 -5.86
N LEU A 33 -6.57 2.54 -6.34
CA LEU A 33 -5.46 3.20 -5.67
C LEU A 33 -5.87 3.79 -4.31
N GLY A 34 -7.09 4.33 -4.20
CA GLY A 34 -7.63 4.85 -2.95
C GLY A 34 -7.90 3.74 -1.93
N GLU A 35 -8.46 2.63 -2.37
CA GLU A 35 -8.66 1.44 -1.53
C GLU A 35 -7.30 0.87 -1.05
N MET A 36 -6.29 0.81 -1.92
CA MET A 36 -4.91 0.45 -1.53
C MET A 36 -4.33 1.44 -0.51
N ALA A 37 -4.56 2.74 -0.68
CA ALA A 37 -4.07 3.76 0.25
C ALA A 37 -4.71 3.60 1.64
N ALA A 38 -6.03 3.41 1.71
CA ALA A 38 -6.73 3.16 2.95
C ALA A 38 -6.25 1.86 3.63
N ALA A 39 -6.09 0.78 2.86
CA ALA A 39 -5.55 -0.49 3.36
C ALA A 39 -4.12 -0.34 3.89
N GLY A 40 -3.24 0.34 3.16
CA GLY A 40 -1.85 0.56 3.57
C GLY A 40 -1.76 1.32 4.91
N VAL A 41 -2.58 2.36 5.10
CA VAL A 41 -2.62 3.11 6.38
C VAL A 41 -3.17 2.24 7.51
N LEU A 42 -4.23 1.46 7.28
CA LEU A 42 -4.78 0.55 8.28
C LEU A 42 -3.75 -0.50 8.70
N MET A 43 -3.06 -1.10 7.74
CA MET A 43 -2.05 -2.13 8.00
C MET A 43 -0.84 -1.52 8.73
N GLN A 44 -0.30 -0.39 8.28
CA GLN A 44 0.81 0.29 8.95
C GLN A 44 0.45 0.71 10.39
N GLY A 45 -0.75 1.24 10.60
CA GLY A 45 -1.22 1.63 11.94
C GLY A 45 -1.49 0.44 12.88
N ASN A 46 -1.65 -0.77 12.33
CA ASN A 46 -1.92 -1.98 13.10
C ASN A 46 -0.64 -2.73 13.53
N ILE A 47 0.47 -2.48 12.88
CA ILE A 47 1.75 -3.13 13.18
C ILE A 47 2.68 -2.22 13.98
N LYS A 48 3.42 -2.79 14.92
CA LYS A 48 4.51 -2.08 15.63
C LYS A 48 5.82 -2.27 14.86
N PHE A 49 5.95 -1.56 13.74
CA PHE A 49 7.10 -1.69 12.85
C PHE A 49 7.71 -0.33 12.56
N ASN A 50 9.03 -0.19 12.82
CA ASN A 50 9.79 1.01 12.48
C ASN A 50 10.34 0.90 11.06
N GLY A 51 9.51 1.21 10.09
CA GLY A 51 9.86 1.13 8.67
C GLY A 51 8.66 1.42 7.79
N ALA A 52 8.88 1.49 6.49
CA ALA A 52 7.84 1.71 5.51
C ALA A 52 7.10 0.41 5.18
N LEU A 53 5.78 0.49 5.13
CA LEU A 53 4.94 -0.53 4.51
C LEU A 53 4.71 -0.12 3.05
N VAL A 54 5.06 -1.01 2.12
CA VAL A 54 4.84 -0.80 0.68
C VAL A 54 3.88 -1.86 0.17
N LEU A 55 2.70 -1.43 -0.25
CA LEU A 55 1.69 -2.26 -0.90
C LEU A 55 1.78 -2.07 -2.41
N GLN A 56 1.98 -3.16 -3.14
CA GLN A 56 2.14 -3.14 -4.59
C GLN A 56 1.20 -4.14 -5.27
N ILE A 57 0.62 -3.72 -6.38
CA ILE A 57 -0.05 -4.62 -7.32
C ILE A 57 0.72 -4.56 -8.63
N PHE A 58 1.23 -5.70 -9.07
CA PHE A 58 1.82 -5.91 -10.38
C PHE A 58 0.75 -6.50 -11.30
N GLY A 59 0.45 -5.77 -12.38
CA GLY A 59 -0.61 -6.14 -13.30
C GLY A 59 -0.10 -6.57 -14.69
N ASP A 60 -0.83 -7.50 -15.28
CA ASP A 60 -0.62 -7.95 -16.66
C ASP A 60 -1.61 -7.30 -17.66
N GLY A 61 -2.55 -6.49 -17.14
CA GLY A 61 -3.56 -5.75 -17.88
C GLY A 61 -3.15 -4.31 -18.23
N PRO A 62 -4.12 -3.42 -18.44
CA PRO A 62 -3.87 -1.99 -18.72
C PRO A 62 -3.26 -1.24 -17.55
N VAL A 63 -3.44 -1.69 -16.33
CA VAL A 63 -2.74 -1.21 -15.14
C VAL A 63 -1.55 -2.13 -14.89
N LYS A 64 -0.32 -1.59 -14.96
CA LYS A 64 0.92 -2.36 -14.81
C LYS A 64 1.42 -2.41 -13.38
N LEU A 65 1.25 -1.31 -12.67
CA LEU A 65 1.78 -1.19 -11.32
C LEU A 65 0.92 -0.20 -10.53
N GLY A 66 0.40 -0.63 -9.39
CA GLY A 66 -0.12 0.25 -8.34
C GLY A 66 0.80 0.18 -7.14
N VAL A 67 1.19 1.32 -6.58
CA VAL A 67 2.08 1.40 -5.42
C VAL A 67 1.52 2.36 -4.39
N VAL A 68 1.47 1.90 -3.15
CA VAL A 68 1.23 2.73 -1.97
C VAL A 68 2.36 2.49 -0.98
N GLU A 69 2.98 3.54 -0.52
CA GLU A 69 4.01 3.53 0.53
C GLU A 69 3.52 4.33 1.72
N VAL A 70 3.52 3.72 2.89
CA VAL A 70 3.11 4.35 4.15
C VAL A 70 4.26 4.27 5.15
N GLN A 71 4.59 5.40 5.77
CA GLN A 71 5.65 5.50 6.77
C GLN A 71 5.11 5.25 8.19
N PRO A 72 5.97 5.02 9.19
CA PRO A 72 5.55 4.84 10.58
C PRO A 72 4.78 6.04 11.16
N ASP A 73 5.01 7.25 10.64
CA ASP A 73 4.31 8.48 11.01
C ASP A 73 3.02 8.70 10.20
N LEU A 74 2.54 7.64 9.53
CA LEU A 74 1.37 7.61 8.65
C LEU A 74 1.45 8.56 7.44
N SER A 75 2.61 9.18 7.18
CA SER A 75 2.78 9.87 5.90
C SER A 75 2.80 8.85 4.76
N LEU A 76 2.11 9.18 3.67
CA LEU A 76 1.93 8.26 2.56
C LEU A 76 2.12 8.92 1.20
N ARG A 77 2.41 8.08 0.21
CA ARG A 77 2.39 8.42 -1.20
C ARG A 77 1.85 7.25 -2.01
N ALA A 78 1.19 7.56 -3.10
CA ALA A 78 0.62 6.53 -3.97
C ALA A 78 0.74 6.93 -5.44
N THR A 79 0.92 5.94 -6.30
CA THR A 79 0.95 6.13 -7.74
C THR A 79 0.49 4.86 -8.46
N CYS A 80 0.05 5.03 -9.70
CA CYS A 80 -0.35 3.93 -10.56
C CYS A 80 0.17 4.16 -11.99
N THR A 81 0.80 3.14 -12.58
CA THR A 81 1.24 3.13 -13.96
C THR A 81 0.18 2.47 -14.84
N GLN A 82 -0.42 3.26 -15.71
CA GLN A 82 -1.42 2.83 -16.67
C GLN A 82 -0.82 2.94 -18.09
N VAL A 83 -0.97 1.88 -18.89
CA VAL A 83 -0.45 1.81 -20.27
C VAL A 83 -1.53 1.56 -21.32
N GLY A 84 -2.78 1.44 -20.91
CA GLY A 84 -3.91 1.19 -21.82
C GLY A 84 -5.17 1.87 -21.32
N GLU A 85 -6.22 1.80 -22.11
CA GLU A 85 -7.53 2.30 -21.73
C GLU A 85 -8.15 1.39 -20.67
N VAL A 86 -8.81 2.01 -19.70
CA VAL A 86 -9.54 1.34 -18.63
C VAL A 86 -11.01 1.74 -18.77
N ALA A 87 -11.89 0.78 -18.97
CA ALA A 87 -13.32 1.03 -19.04
C ALA A 87 -13.87 1.54 -17.71
N ASP A 88 -14.89 2.40 -17.75
CA ASP A 88 -15.46 3.04 -16.55
C ASP A 88 -15.98 2.05 -15.48
N ASN A 89 -16.32 0.84 -15.90
CA ASN A 89 -16.79 -0.24 -15.02
C ASN A 89 -15.83 -1.42 -14.93
N ALA A 90 -14.54 -1.20 -15.22
CA ALA A 90 -13.53 -2.26 -15.18
C ALA A 90 -13.38 -2.82 -13.76
N THR A 91 -13.41 -4.15 -13.65
CA THR A 91 -13.15 -4.87 -12.40
C THR A 91 -11.64 -4.96 -12.11
N LEU A 92 -11.28 -5.38 -10.90
CA LEU A 92 -9.87 -5.58 -10.54
C LEU A 92 -9.17 -6.52 -11.54
N SER A 93 -9.79 -7.65 -11.85
CA SER A 93 -9.21 -8.64 -12.77
C SER A 93 -9.02 -8.09 -14.18
N GLN A 94 -9.94 -7.25 -14.67
CA GLN A 94 -9.82 -6.60 -15.96
C GLN A 94 -8.72 -5.54 -16.01
N MET A 95 -8.40 -4.91 -14.87
CA MET A 95 -7.33 -3.92 -14.78
C MET A 95 -5.95 -4.54 -14.61
N VAL A 96 -5.81 -5.55 -13.74
CA VAL A 96 -4.49 -6.03 -13.28
C VAL A 96 -4.27 -7.54 -13.42
N ASN A 97 -5.27 -8.34 -13.80
CA ASN A 97 -5.17 -9.81 -13.86
C ASN A 97 -5.85 -10.42 -15.07
N VAL A 98 -5.59 -9.86 -16.25
CA VAL A 98 -6.20 -10.29 -17.52
C VAL A 98 -5.70 -11.67 -17.92
N LYS A 99 -4.39 -11.92 -17.82
CA LYS A 99 -3.70 -13.15 -18.22
C LYS A 99 -3.43 -14.10 -17.04
N ASN A 100 -3.93 -13.80 -15.84
CA ASN A 100 -3.69 -14.52 -14.61
C ASN A 100 -2.23 -14.50 -14.11
N GLU A 101 -1.49 -13.43 -14.43
CA GLU A 101 -0.11 -13.22 -13.98
C GLU A 101 -0.02 -12.09 -12.94
N GLY A 102 -1.17 -11.46 -12.62
CA GLY A 102 -1.25 -10.39 -11.63
C GLY A 102 -0.86 -10.86 -10.23
N ARG A 103 -0.17 -9.99 -9.48
CA ARG A 103 0.34 -10.31 -8.13
C ARG A 103 0.19 -9.10 -7.21
N CYS A 104 -0.06 -9.39 -5.94
CA CYS A 104 0.00 -8.41 -4.86
C CYS A 104 1.24 -8.69 -4.01
N ALA A 105 2.03 -7.66 -3.71
CA ALA A 105 3.18 -7.75 -2.83
C ALA A 105 3.03 -6.76 -1.66
N ILE A 106 3.38 -7.22 -0.46
CA ILE A 106 3.50 -6.37 0.73
C ILE A 106 4.94 -6.43 1.19
N THR A 107 5.59 -5.27 1.25
CA THR A 107 6.99 -5.16 1.67
C THR A 107 7.06 -4.35 2.94
N LEU A 108 7.75 -4.88 3.95
CA LEU A 108 8.12 -4.17 5.16
C LEU A 108 9.60 -3.78 5.04
N ASP A 109 9.84 -2.49 4.87
CA ASP A 109 11.17 -1.92 4.67
C ASP A 109 11.66 -1.20 5.93
N PRO A 110 12.58 -1.80 6.74
CA PRO A 110 13.05 -1.20 7.98
C PRO A 110 13.79 0.11 7.75
N GLN A 111 13.56 1.11 8.61
CA GLN A 111 14.33 2.37 8.58
C GLN A 111 15.79 2.13 8.99
N ASP A 112 15.99 1.35 10.04
CA ASP A 112 17.31 1.06 10.62
C ASP A 112 17.78 -0.33 10.17
N ARG A 113 18.18 -0.44 8.90
CA ARG A 113 18.66 -1.71 8.35
C ARG A 113 20.02 -2.08 8.93
N LEU A 114 20.14 -3.29 9.44
CA LEU A 114 21.42 -3.89 9.74
C LEU A 114 22.14 -4.23 8.43
N PRO A 115 23.51 -4.20 8.43
CA PRO A 115 24.28 -4.62 7.26
C PRO A 115 23.86 -6.02 6.80
N GLY A 116 23.44 -6.13 5.53
CA GLY A 116 22.96 -7.39 4.93
C GLY A 116 21.48 -7.72 5.18
N GLN A 117 20.77 -6.93 5.96
CA GLN A 117 19.33 -7.12 6.16
C GLN A 117 18.54 -6.72 4.92
N GLN A 118 17.73 -7.66 4.40
CA GLN A 118 16.80 -7.42 3.31
C GLN A 118 15.43 -7.02 3.86
N PRO A 119 14.63 -6.23 3.13
CA PRO A 119 13.22 -6.03 3.45
C PRO A 119 12.49 -7.37 3.47
N TYR A 120 11.52 -7.52 4.37
CA TYR A 120 10.58 -8.63 4.28
C TYR A 120 9.58 -8.35 3.16
N GLN A 121 9.35 -9.32 2.30
CA GLN A 121 8.35 -9.22 1.24
C GLN A 121 7.53 -10.50 1.15
N GLY A 122 6.22 -10.36 1.27
CA GLY A 122 5.26 -11.39 0.95
C GLY A 122 4.59 -11.10 -0.40
N VAL A 123 4.38 -12.13 -1.21
CA VAL A 123 3.77 -12.01 -2.54
C VAL A 123 2.68 -13.06 -2.69
N VAL A 124 1.49 -12.65 -3.13
CA VAL A 124 0.38 -13.54 -3.42
C VAL A 124 -0.18 -13.29 -4.82
N PRO A 125 -0.70 -14.33 -5.48
CA PRO A 125 -1.42 -14.17 -6.73
C PRO A 125 -2.77 -13.49 -6.51
N LEU A 126 -3.40 -13.01 -7.57
CA LEU A 126 -4.72 -12.38 -7.53
C LEU A 126 -5.85 -13.39 -7.77
N PHE A 127 -5.69 -14.60 -7.21
CA PHE A 127 -6.75 -15.63 -7.16
C PHE A 127 -6.81 -16.27 -5.80
N GLY A 128 -8.02 -16.77 -5.46
CA GLY A 128 -8.25 -17.54 -4.26
C GLY A 128 -7.85 -19.01 -4.41
N ASP A 129 -8.05 -19.77 -3.34
CA ASP A 129 -7.61 -21.17 -3.20
C ASP A 129 -8.23 -22.14 -4.24
N ARG A 130 -9.36 -21.77 -4.84
CA ARG A 130 -10.04 -22.56 -5.89
C ARG A 130 -9.69 -22.11 -7.29
N GLY A 131 -8.77 -21.16 -7.44
CA GLY A 131 -8.40 -20.55 -8.71
C GLY A 131 -9.41 -19.51 -9.22
N GLU A 132 -10.36 -19.07 -8.40
CA GLU A 132 -11.26 -17.97 -8.71
C GLU A 132 -10.51 -16.64 -8.70
N LYS A 133 -10.85 -15.73 -9.62
CA LYS A 133 -10.29 -14.39 -9.62
C LYS A 133 -10.84 -13.60 -8.43
N LEU A 134 -9.95 -12.91 -7.73
CA LEU A 134 -10.33 -11.97 -6.69
C LEU A 134 -10.64 -10.63 -7.37
N GLU A 135 -11.82 -10.10 -7.12
CA GLU A 135 -12.32 -8.91 -7.83
C GLU A 135 -12.23 -7.63 -7.00
N ASN A 136 -11.86 -7.76 -5.72
CA ASN A 136 -11.69 -6.63 -4.81
C ASN A 136 -10.31 -6.69 -4.14
N ILE A 137 -9.70 -5.55 -3.91
CA ILE A 137 -8.42 -5.48 -3.20
C ILE A 137 -8.53 -5.95 -1.74
N SER A 138 -9.69 -5.78 -1.11
CA SER A 138 -9.97 -6.32 0.23
C SER A 138 -9.85 -7.84 0.27
N GLU A 139 -10.42 -8.55 -0.72
CA GLU A 139 -10.32 -10.01 -0.84
C GLU A 139 -8.87 -10.48 -1.02
N VAL A 140 -8.09 -9.76 -1.84
CA VAL A 140 -6.66 -10.06 -2.05
C VAL A 140 -5.88 -9.92 -0.75
N LEU A 141 -6.14 -8.87 0.01
CA LEU A 141 -5.44 -8.61 1.27
C LEU A 141 -5.91 -9.53 2.40
N GLU A 142 -7.20 -9.85 2.49
CA GLU A 142 -7.73 -10.86 3.41
C GLU A 142 -7.06 -12.23 3.13
N HIS A 143 -6.96 -12.61 1.85
CA HIS A 143 -6.30 -13.85 1.43
C HIS A 143 -4.80 -13.83 1.79
N TYR A 144 -4.10 -12.70 1.54
CA TYR A 144 -2.71 -12.53 1.95
C TYR A 144 -2.54 -12.72 3.46
N MET A 145 -3.36 -12.05 4.27
CA MET A 145 -3.26 -12.10 5.73
C MET A 145 -3.51 -13.52 6.27
N LEU A 146 -4.43 -14.25 5.65
CA LEU A 146 -4.71 -15.63 6.03
C LEU A 146 -3.55 -16.57 5.63
N GLN A 147 -3.05 -16.48 4.39
CA GLN A 147 -2.08 -17.43 3.85
C GLN A 147 -0.64 -17.15 4.34
N SER A 148 -0.26 -15.88 4.44
CA SER A 148 1.12 -15.50 4.77
C SER A 148 1.31 -15.21 6.25
N GLU A 149 0.34 -14.59 6.90
CA GLU A 149 0.44 -14.15 8.29
C GLU A 149 -0.37 -15.01 9.27
N GLN A 150 -1.23 -15.90 8.76
CA GLN A 150 -2.13 -16.76 9.55
C GLN A 150 -3.07 -15.95 10.45
N LEU A 151 -3.47 -14.77 10.01
CA LEU A 151 -4.35 -13.86 10.73
C LEU A 151 -5.71 -13.76 10.05
N ASP A 152 -6.76 -14.15 10.77
CA ASP A 152 -8.14 -13.92 10.33
C ASP A 152 -8.39 -12.41 10.30
N THR A 153 -8.62 -11.89 9.11
CA THR A 153 -8.78 -10.45 8.86
C THR A 153 -10.04 -10.20 8.05
N VAL A 154 -10.78 -9.17 8.40
CA VAL A 154 -11.87 -8.61 7.59
C VAL A 154 -11.53 -7.19 7.22
N LEU A 155 -11.59 -6.91 5.93
CA LEU A 155 -11.26 -5.61 5.36
C LEU A 155 -12.41 -5.11 4.50
N VAL A 156 -12.95 -3.95 4.83
CA VAL A 156 -13.92 -3.26 3.97
C VAL A 156 -13.30 -1.95 3.51
N LEU A 157 -13.20 -1.78 2.20
CA LEU A 157 -12.52 -0.64 1.57
C LEU A 157 -13.46 0.05 0.59
N ALA A 158 -13.35 1.35 0.50
CA ALA A 158 -14.03 2.14 -0.51
C ALA A 158 -13.24 3.42 -0.82
N ALA A 159 -13.27 3.86 -2.07
CA ALA A 159 -12.70 5.15 -2.45
C ALA A 159 -13.51 5.80 -3.57
N ASP A 160 -13.55 7.14 -3.55
CA ASP A 160 -14.07 7.98 -4.62
C ASP A 160 -13.09 9.12 -4.94
N ASP A 161 -13.55 10.21 -5.52
CA ASP A 161 -12.73 11.38 -5.82
C ASP A 161 -12.47 12.29 -4.60
N LYS A 162 -13.10 12.03 -3.47
CA LYS A 162 -13.02 12.87 -2.26
C LYS A 162 -12.42 12.14 -1.07
N VAL A 163 -12.76 10.87 -0.91
CA VAL A 163 -12.45 10.09 0.28
C VAL A 163 -11.94 8.71 -0.13
N ALA A 164 -10.86 8.26 0.53
CA ALA A 164 -10.49 6.85 0.56
C ALA A 164 -10.63 6.37 2.01
N ALA A 165 -11.49 5.37 2.23
CA ALA A 165 -11.86 4.90 3.56
C ALA A 165 -11.74 3.39 3.69
N GLY A 166 -11.49 2.93 4.90
CA GLY A 166 -11.40 1.51 5.19
C GLY A 166 -11.67 1.18 6.65
N LEU A 167 -12.16 -0.04 6.85
CA LEU A 167 -12.39 -0.66 8.14
C LEU A 167 -11.64 -1.99 8.17
N LEU A 168 -10.79 -2.18 9.17
CA LEU A 168 -10.01 -3.39 9.40
C LEU A 168 -10.40 -3.98 10.75
N ILE A 169 -10.82 -5.24 10.72
CA ILE A 169 -11.01 -6.10 11.89
C ILE A 169 -10.05 -7.27 11.77
N GLN A 170 -9.29 -7.51 12.81
CA GLN A 170 -8.33 -8.61 12.84
C GLN A 170 -8.43 -9.34 14.16
N ARG A 171 -8.46 -10.68 14.09
CA ARG A 171 -8.39 -11.49 15.28
C ARG A 171 -6.94 -11.52 15.77
N LEU A 172 -6.72 -11.01 16.98
CA LEU A 172 -5.40 -11.09 17.58
C LEU A 172 -5.09 -12.55 17.97
N PRO A 173 -3.83 -13.00 17.76
CA PRO A 173 -3.39 -14.27 18.32
C PRO A 173 -3.59 -14.26 19.83
N ILE A 174 -4.08 -15.35 20.38
CA ILE A 174 -4.11 -15.51 21.84
C ILE A 174 -2.66 -15.57 22.30
N GLU A 175 -2.21 -14.54 23.01
CA GLU A 175 -0.90 -14.58 23.67
C GLU A 175 -0.94 -15.75 24.63
N GLY A 176 -0.13 -16.81 24.30
CA GLY A 176 -0.32 -17.87 25.08
C GLY A 176 0.61 -18.80 25.50
N GLU A 177 0.76 -19.35 26.33
CA GLU A 177 1.07 -20.53 27.08
C GLU A 177 0.70 -21.86 26.37
N GLY A 178 0.39 -21.84 25.09
CA GLY A 178 -0.12 -22.98 24.29
C GLY A 178 0.91 -23.92 23.72
N ASN A 179 2.21 -23.74 23.96
CA ASN A 179 3.25 -24.68 23.49
C ASN A 179 3.63 -25.77 24.52
N LEU A 180 2.89 -25.90 25.62
CA LEU A 180 3.02 -27.05 26.52
C LEU A 180 2.00 -28.11 26.13
N ALA A 181 2.50 -29.12 25.47
CA ALA A 181 1.76 -30.29 25.03
C ALA A 181 0.85 -30.87 26.15
N GLY A 182 -0.45 -30.97 25.87
CA GLY A 182 -1.19 -32.10 26.36
C GLY A 182 -2.42 -31.92 27.22
N GLN A 183 -2.80 -30.73 27.70
CA GLN A 183 -4.11 -30.57 28.35
C GLN A 183 -4.68 -29.16 28.10
N VAL A 184 -5.50 -29.03 27.09
CA VAL A 184 -6.35 -27.85 26.91
C VAL A 184 -7.47 -27.93 27.96
N ASP A 185 -7.36 -27.16 29.01
CA ASP A 185 -8.36 -27.02 30.06
C ASP A 185 -9.71 -26.58 29.43
N SER A 186 -10.82 -27.10 29.98
CA SER A 186 -12.19 -26.80 29.48
C SER A 186 -12.48 -25.29 29.41
N LEU A 187 -11.92 -24.52 30.34
CA LEU A 187 -12.00 -23.05 30.39
C LEU A 187 -11.29 -22.36 29.21
N MET A 188 -10.16 -22.93 28.73
CA MET A 188 -9.49 -22.43 27.54
C MET A 188 -10.31 -22.72 26.26
N ARG A 189 -10.95 -23.88 26.18
CA ARG A 189 -11.85 -24.20 25.05
C ARG A 189 -13.05 -23.29 24.96
N GLU A 190 -13.67 -22.96 26.09
CA GLU A 190 -14.79 -22.01 26.14
C GLU A 190 -14.34 -20.60 25.76
N SER A 191 -13.16 -20.15 26.22
CA SER A 191 -12.58 -18.85 25.85
C SER A 191 -12.27 -18.77 24.35
N VAL A 192 -11.70 -19.81 23.77
CA VAL A 192 -11.38 -19.86 22.31
C VAL A 192 -12.66 -19.90 21.46
N LEU A 193 -13.67 -20.66 21.90
CA LEU A 193 -14.96 -20.73 21.20
C LEU A 193 -15.71 -19.39 21.28
N GLY A 194 -15.75 -18.75 22.47
CA GLY A 194 -16.38 -17.44 22.63
C GLY A 194 -15.71 -16.35 21.81
N GLN A 195 -14.36 -16.31 21.78
CA GLN A 195 -13.62 -15.38 20.92
C GLN A 195 -13.87 -15.64 19.42
N SER A 196 -14.06 -16.89 19.00
CA SER A 196 -14.42 -17.23 17.62
C SER A 196 -15.84 -16.76 17.26
N GLU A 197 -16.78 -16.87 18.19
CA GLU A 197 -18.16 -16.39 17.99
C GLU A 197 -18.23 -14.86 17.94
N ASP A 198 -17.49 -14.17 18.82
CA ASP A 198 -17.39 -12.72 18.83
C ASP A 198 -16.77 -12.19 17.54
N PHE A 199 -15.66 -12.78 17.09
CA PHE A 199 -15.06 -12.41 15.81
C PHE A 199 -16.00 -12.64 14.63
N SER A 200 -16.75 -13.74 14.61
CA SER A 200 -17.71 -14.04 13.57
C SER A 200 -18.85 -13.01 13.54
N ARG A 201 -19.40 -12.65 14.72
CA ARG A 201 -20.45 -11.62 14.84
C ARG A 201 -19.94 -10.26 14.37
N ILE A 202 -18.80 -9.81 14.87
CA ILE A 202 -18.19 -8.51 14.51
C ILE A 202 -17.86 -8.49 13.00
N SER A 203 -17.39 -9.60 12.43
CA SER A 203 -17.11 -9.73 11.00
C SER A 203 -18.36 -9.54 10.15
N ILE A 204 -19.49 -10.14 10.56
CA ILE A 204 -20.79 -9.98 9.87
C ILE A 204 -21.25 -8.52 9.94
N LEU A 205 -21.16 -7.89 11.11
CA LEU A 205 -21.50 -6.48 11.30
C LEU A 205 -20.61 -5.59 10.41
N THR A 206 -19.32 -5.84 10.39
CA THR A 206 -18.35 -5.10 9.57
C THR A 206 -18.71 -5.19 8.08
N LYS A 207 -18.99 -6.40 7.58
CA LYS A 207 -19.33 -6.63 6.17
C LYS A 207 -20.72 -6.08 5.78
N SER A 208 -21.54 -5.68 6.74
CA SER A 208 -22.86 -5.10 6.47
C SER A 208 -22.82 -3.62 6.08
N ILE A 209 -21.67 -2.92 6.30
CA ILE A 209 -21.53 -1.52 5.93
C ILE A 209 -21.57 -1.35 4.42
N LYS A 210 -22.35 -0.38 3.95
CA LYS A 210 -22.41 -0.05 2.52
C LYS A 210 -21.32 0.93 2.15
N ARG A 211 -20.94 0.89 0.87
CA ARG A 211 -19.95 1.81 0.30
C ARG A 211 -20.28 3.28 0.60
N GLU A 212 -21.53 3.67 0.39
CA GLU A 212 -22.00 5.04 0.59
C GLU A 212 -21.92 5.48 2.06
N GLU A 213 -22.11 4.54 2.98
CA GLU A 213 -21.98 4.78 4.41
C GLU A 213 -20.53 4.96 4.82
N LEU A 214 -19.63 4.09 4.34
CA LEU A 214 -18.21 4.16 4.62
C LEU A 214 -17.58 5.45 4.07
N LEU A 215 -18.03 5.92 2.91
CA LEU A 215 -17.55 7.17 2.30
C LEU A 215 -18.23 8.42 2.86
N GLY A 216 -19.50 8.34 3.26
CA GLY A 216 -20.32 9.51 3.62
C GLY A 216 -20.41 9.82 5.11
N LEU A 217 -20.32 8.81 5.97
CA LEU A 217 -20.47 8.98 7.42
C LEU A 217 -19.12 9.28 8.09
N ASP A 218 -19.15 9.98 9.21
CA ASP A 218 -17.99 10.14 10.08
C ASP A 218 -17.65 8.87 10.86
N ALA A 219 -16.42 8.81 11.39
CA ALA A 219 -15.93 7.62 12.07
C ALA A 219 -16.75 7.22 13.31
N GLU A 220 -17.18 8.18 14.11
CA GLU A 220 -17.96 7.94 15.32
C GLU A 220 -19.33 7.36 14.98
N THR A 221 -19.99 7.91 13.97
CA THR A 221 -21.28 7.41 13.48
C THR A 221 -21.16 5.98 12.96
N ILE A 222 -20.11 5.66 12.19
CA ILE A 222 -19.86 4.30 11.69
C ILE A 222 -19.62 3.33 12.87
N LEU A 223 -18.74 3.68 13.80
CA LEU A 223 -18.41 2.81 14.93
C LEU A 223 -19.63 2.59 15.84
N HIS A 224 -20.40 3.64 16.14
CA HIS A 224 -21.61 3.51 16.92
C HIS A 224 -22.64 2.63 16.21
N ARG A 225 -22.86 2.84 14.91
CA ARG A 225 -23.84 2.08 14.13
C ARG A 225 -23.54 0.59 14.05
N LEU A 226 -22.24 0.23 13.90
CA LEU A 226 -21.84 -1.17 13.73
C LEU A 226 -21.64 -1.88 15.08
N TYR A 227 -21.15 -1.16 16.11
CA TYR A 227 -20.59 -1.79 17.30
C TYR A 227 -21.10 -1.15 18.60
N TRP A 228 -22.32 -0.59 18.63
CA TRP A 228 -22.86 0.08 19.82
C TRP A 228 -23.03 -0.86 21.03
N GLU A 229 -23.18 -2.16 20.81
CA GLU A 229 -23.24 -3.19 21.86
C GLU A 229 -21.87 -3.74 22.27
N GLU A 230 -20.80 -3.41 21.54
CA GLU A 230 -19.48 -3.95 21.78
C GLU A 230 -18.68 -3.07 22.75
N PRO A 231 -17.87 -3.67 23.64
CA PRO A 231 -16.99 -2.93 24.53
C PRO A 231 -15.78 -2.37 23.75
N LEU A 232 -15.90 -1.17 23.21
CA LEU A 232 -14.86 -0.53 22.45
C LEU A 232 -13.84 0.16 23.34
N ALA A 233 -12.56 -0.25 23.28
CA ALA A 233 -11.46 0.55 23.75
C ALA A 233 -11.09 1.58 22.65
N ARG A 234 -10.99 2.87 23.05
CA ARG A 234 -10.69 3.96 22.12
C ARG A 234 -9.25 4.39 22.31
N PHE A 235 -8.57 4.61 21.20
CA PHE A 235 -7.28 5.27 21.15
C PHE A 235 -7.47 6.72 20.73
N GLU A 236 -6.51 7.58 21.06
CA GLU A 236 -6.47 8.94 20.53
C GLU A 236 -6.41 8.87 18.99
N PRO A 237 -7.28 9.62 18.28
CA PRO A 237 -7.28 9.59 16.84
C PRO A 237 -6.01 10.24 16.28
N PHE A 238 -5.40 9.60 15.28
CA PHE A 238 -4.28 10.17 14.54
C PHE A 238 -4.83 11.18 13.52
N ILE A 239 -4.76 12.45 13.85
CA ILE A 239 -5.25 13.57 13.04
C ILE A 239 -4.19 14.68 12.90
N GLY A 240 -4.33 15.54 11.91
CA GLY A 240 -3.41 16.64 11.66
C GLY A 240 -1.99 16.15 11.40
N GLU A 241 -1.01 16.68 12.15
CA GLU A 241 0.41 16.35 11.98
C GLU A 241 0.74 14.90 12.37
N THR A 242 -0.05 14.28 13.22
CA THR A 242 0.11 12.88 13.65
C THR A 242 -0.71 11.91 12.79
N GLY A 243 -1.60 12.43 11.93
CA GLY A 243 -2.48 11.64 11.09
C GLY A 243 -1.94 11.37 9.69
N PRO A 244 -2.71 10.60 8.89
CA PRO A 244 -2.37 10.33 7.51
C PRO A 244 -2.25 11.63 6.70
N ARG A 245 -1.11 11.81 6.03
CA ARG A 245 -0.83 12.97 5.18
C ARG A 245 0.01 12.57 3.98
N PHE A 246 -0.15 13.29 2.89
CA PHE A 246 0.72 13.08 1.74
C PHE A 246 2.14 13.59 2.06
N ALA A 247 3.15 12.76 1.78
CA ALA A 247 4.54 13.18 1.81
C ALA A 247 5.36 12.43 0.75
N CYS A 248 6.09 13.18 -0.07
CA CYS A 248 7.03 12.61 -1.02
C CYS A 248 8.45 12.80 -0.55
N ARG A 249 9.22 11.73 -0.60
CA ARG A 249 10.63 11.68 -0.15
C ARG A 249 11.62 11.85 -1.31
N CYS A 250 11.15 12.24 -2.52
CA CYS A 250 12.01 12.52 -3.64
C CYS A 250 12.81 13.82 -3.38
N ASN A 251 14.06 13.81 -3.76
CA ASN A 251 14.91 14.98 -3.78
C ASN A 251 16.00 14.81 -4.85
N ARG A 252 16.70 15.89 -5.17
CA ARG A 252 17.75 15.88 -6.21
C ARG A 252 18.86 14.86 -5.93
N GLU A 253 19.23 14.68 -4.67
CA GLU A 253 20.27 13.73 -4.26
C GLU A 253 19.86 12.28 -4.55
N ARG A 254 18.65 11.90 -4.15
CA ARG A 254 18.13 10.55 -4.43
C ARG A 254 17.98 10.27 -5.92
N VAL A 255 17.50 11.25 -6.68
CA VAL A 255 17.43 11.14 -8.14
C VAL A 255 18.82 11.05 -8.73
N GLY A 256 19.78 11.86 -8.27
CA GLY A 256 21.19 11.76 -8.68
C GLY A 256 21.81 10.40 -8.38
N ASN A 257 21.50 9.80 -7.22
CA ASN A 257 21.94 8.43 -6.89
C ASN A 257 21.34 7.38 -7.82
N MET A 258 20.08 7.54 -8.21
CA MET A 258 19.43 6.67 -9.19
C MET A 258 20.10 6.81 -10.57
N ILE A 259 20.33 8.04 -11.05
CA ILE A 259 21.03 8.29 -12.31
C ILE A 259 22.45 7.68 -12.26
N ARG A 260 23.15 7.81 -11.14
CA ARG A 260 24.48 7.20 -10.94
C ARG A 260 24.44 5.68 -11.08
N SER A 261 23.36 5.02 -10.66
CA SER A 261 23.20 3.56 -10.77
C SER A 261 23.00 3.06 -12.21
N LEU A 262 22.63 3.93 -13.16
CA LEU A 262 22.56 3.60 -14.59
C LEU A 262 23.95 3.45 -15.22
N GLY A 263 24.97 4.11 -14.64
CA GLY A 263 26.32 4.14 -15.18
C GLY A 263 26.59 5.35 -16.08
N SER A 264 27.85 5.75 -16.19
CA SER A 264 28.26 6.96 -16.96
C SER A 264 27.93 6.83 -18.45
N GLU A 265 28.16 5.66 -19.03
CA GLU A 265 27.95 5.41 -20.46
C GLU A 265 26.51 5.62 -20.91
N GLU A 266 25.56 5.08 -20.13
CA GLU A 266 24.12 5.26 -20.40
C GLU A 266 23.71 6.73 -20.25
N VAL A 267 24.18 7.39 -19.20
CA VAL A 267 23.88 8.80 -18.93
C VAL A 267 24.46 9.72 -20.00
N GLU A 268 25.67 9.46 -20.50
CA GLU A 268 26.28 10.18 -21.63
C GLU A 268 25.48 9.97 -22.91
N GLY A 269 24.97 8.76 -23.14
CA GLY A 269 24.07 8.46 -24.26
C GLY A 269 22.78 9.29 -24.22
N ILE A 270 22.12 9.34 -23.06
CA ILE A 270 20.90 10.15 -22.87
C ILE A 270 21.19 11.63 -23.13
N ILE A 271 22.30 12.15 -22.61
CA ILE A 271 22.70 13.56 -22.82
C ILE A 271 22.98 13.83 -24.29
N ALA A 272 23.66 12.92 -25.00
CA ALA A 272 23.94 13.09 -26.43
C ALA A 272 22.66 13.14 -27.28
N GLU A 273 21.64 12.39 -26.91
CA GLU A 273 20.35 12.35 -27.60
C GLU A 273 19.39 13.49 -27.22
N GLN A 274 19.30 13.81 -25.93
CA GLN A 274 18.25 14.70 -25.37
C GLN A 274 18.82 16.04 -24.85
N GLY A 275 20.14 16.19 -24.77
CA GLY A 275 20.81 17.41 -24.26
C GLY A 275 20.87 17.51 -22.75
N GLN A 276 20.03 16.80 -21.99
CA GLN A 276 19.97 16.73 -20.54
C GLN A 276 19.25 15.47 -20.08
N VAL A 277 19.45 15.11 -18.81
CA VAL A 277 18.68 14.04 -18.17
C VAL A 277 17.49 14.65 -17.43
N GLU A 278 16.29 14.28 -17.81
CA GLU A 278 15.05 14.67 -17.12
C GLU A 278 14.44 13.47 -16.40
N VAL A 279 14.09 13.66 -15.13
CA VAL A 279 13.46 12.63 -14.30
C VAL A 279 12.24 13.21 -13.61
N GLY A 280 11.07 12.69 -13.90
CA GLY A 280 9.82 13.00 -13.21
C GLY A 280 9.60 12.06 -12.03
N CYS A 281 9.09 12.58 -10.93
CA CYS A 281 8.66 11.77 -9.81
C CYS A 281 7.20 11.34 -10.01
N ASP A 282 6.94 10.05 -10.18
CA ASP A 282 5.59 9.50 -10.39
C ASP A 282 4.63 9.73 -9.22
N PHE A 283 5.14 9.99 -8.02
CA PHE A 283 4.31 10.23 -6.83
C PHE A 283 3.85 11.67 -6.68
N CYS A 284 4.73 12.64 -6.97
CA CYS A 284 4.44 14.04 -6.71
C CYS A 284 4.54 14.96 -7.93
N GLY A 285 4.94 14.44 -9.08
CA GLY A 285 5.11 15.21 -10.31
C GLY A 285 6.33 16.13 -10.34
N ALA A 286 7.18 16.15 -9.29
CA ALA A 286 8.38 16.98 -9.27
C ALA A 286 9.33 16.58 -10.39
N GLN A 287 9.81 17.57 -11.15
CA GLN A 287 10.74 17.37 -12.26
C GLN A 287 12.17 17.71 -11.82
N TYR A 288 13.09 16.82 -12.12
CA TYR A 288 14.51 16.96 -11.85
C TYR A 288 15.27 16.96 -13.17
N ARG A 289 16.07 18.00 -13.40
CA ARG A 289 16.87 18.16 -14.60
C ARG A 289 18.34 18.17 -14.22
N PHE A 290 19.13 17.44 -14.99
CA PHE A 290 20.58 17.36 -14.88
C PHE A 290 21.16 17.69 -16.23
N ASP A 291 21.82 18.84 -16.31
CA ASP A 291 22.57 19.22 -17.49
C ASP A 291 23.85 18.38 -17.62
N PRO A 292 24.65 18.52 -18.72
CA PRO A 292 25.89 17.75 -18.88
C PRO A 292 26.90 17.94 -17.76
N VAL A 293 26.95 19.13 -17.14
CA VAL A 293 27.86 19.43 -16.04
C VAL A 293 27.39 18.76 -14.75
N ASP A 294 26.12 18.89 -14.45
CA ASP A 294 25.47 18.21 -13.32
C ASP A 294 25.68 16.69 -13.40
N ALA A 295 25.42 16.11 -14.57
CA ALA A 295 25.51 14.67 -14.79
C ALA A 295 26.96 14.18 -14.66
N ALA A 296 27.95 14.88 -15.25
CA ALA A 296 29.35 14.56 -15.06
C ALA A 296 29.77 14.67 -13.59
N GLY A 297 29.23 15.66 -12.85
CA GLY A 297 29.46 15.83 -11.42
C GLY A 297 28.97 14.64 -10.57
N LEU A 298 27.95 13.89 -11.00
CA LEU A 298 27.51 12.70 -10.30
C LEU A 298 28.56 11.58 -10.27
N PHE A 299 29.48 11.54 -11.23
CA PHE A 299 30.49 10.49 -11.36
C PHE A 299 31.88 10.95 -10.92
N THR A 300 32.12 12.27 -10.75
CA THR A 300 33.40 12.85 -10.34
C THR A 300 33.65 12.81 -8.84
N GLY A 301 33.40 11.77 -8.15
CA GLY A 301 33.64 11.61 -6.71
C GLY A 301 33.82 10.16 -6.29
N LEU A 302 33.81 9.25 -7.24
CA LEU A 302 34.06 7.84 -6.97
C LEU A 302 35.57 7.56 -7.09
N PRO A 303 36.20 6.88 -6.11
CA PRO A 303 37.53 6.32 -6.31
C PRO A 303 37.44 5.33 -7.48
N ASN A 304 38.24 5.51 -8.50
CA ASN A 304 38.41 4.58 -9.60
C ASN A 304 38.70 3.18 -9.06
N GLY A 305 37.76 2.28 -9.20
CA GLY A 305 38.03 0.87 -8.97
C GLY A 305 37.05 0.13 -8.02
N LEU A 306 35.79 0.08 -8.35
CA LEU A 306 34.93 -1.06 -7.93
C LEU A 306 34.26 -1.64 -9.20
N PRO A 307 34.41 -2.95 -9.47
CA PRO A 307 33.74 -3.56 -10.60
C PRO A 307 32.19 -3.51 -10.38
N PRO A 308 31.38 -3.47 -11.45
CA PRO A 308 29.94 -3.50 -11.33
C PRO A 308 29.56 -4.75 -10.54
N GLY A 309 29.09 -4.52 -9.32
CA GLY A 309 28.65 -5.58 -8.42
C GLY A 309 27.41 -6.24 -9.00
N SER A 310 27.53 -7.54 -9.24
CA SER A 310 26.47 -8.46 -9.59
C SER A 310 25.22 -8.21 -8.76
N VAL A 311 24.14 -7.82 -9.43
CA VAL A 311 22.79 -7.89 -8.92
C VAL A 311 22.40 -9.36 -8.85
N HIS A 312 22.21 -9.87 -7.66
CA HIS A 312 21.51 -11.13 -7.40
C HIS A 312 20.19 -10.83 -6.76
#